data_d3b5c09ef97ee108096c785b05c5d5da
#
_entry.id   d3b5c09ef97ee108096c785b05c5d5da
#
_cell.length_a   1.000
_cell.length_b   1.000
_cell.length_c   1.000
_cell.angle_alpha   90.00
_cell.angle_beta   90.00
_cell.angle_gamma   90.00
#
_symmetry.space_group_name_H-M   'P 1'
#
loop_
_entity.id
_entity.type
_entity.pdbx_description
1 polymer ?
#
loop_
_entity_poly.entity_id
_entity_poly.type
_entity_poly.pdbx_seq_one_letter_code
_entity_poly.pdbx_strand_id
1 'polypeptide(L)'
;MKQPFLISFIFTTMLISCSKKENYELSKQTKLVVEELSHDSIIFSSGSWNKYLKLLGVASTEELIYLTSHKKPIVRCYAFDALCAKDYPKIREIFYSHENDTIESVAVSAGDIRDRSLVRTYMFLALHPVTSSSKYKFSRKEFNPIFKKYYKRIQPKN
;
A
#
# COMPACT_ATOMS: atom_id res chain seq x y z
N MET A 1 -53.89 23.20 -35.65
CA MET A 1 -53.30 23.57 -34.34
C MET A 1 -52.14 22.62 -34.08
N LYS A 2 -50.90 23.14 -34.16
CA LYS A 2 -49.67 22.36 -33.93
C LYS A 2 -49.11 22.79 -32.58
N GLN A 3 -49.01 21.84 -31.63
CA GLN A 3 -48.35 22.09 -30.36
C GLN A 3 -46.84 21.91 -30.51
N PRO A 4 -45.99 22.78 -29.94
CA PRO A 4 -44.56 22.59 -29.93
C PRO A 4 -44.17 21.71 -28.73
N PHE A 5 -43.42 20.67 -29.01
CA PHE A 5 -42.74 19.81 -28.01
C PHE A 5 -41.61 20.60 -27.34
N LEU A 6 -41.79 20.90 -26.06
CA LEU A 6 -40.72 21.47 -25.20
C LEU A 6 -39.81 20.34 -24.78
N ILE A 7 -38.63 20.26 -25.42
CA ILE A 7 -37.54 19.36 -24.96
C ILE A 7 -36.83 20.04 -23.80
N SER A 8 -37.13 19.57 -22.58
CA SER A 8 -36.44 19.98 -21.38
C SER A 8 -35.06 19.32 -21.33
N PHE A 9 -34.03 20.10 -21.60
CA PHE A 9 -32.62 19.68 -21.49
C PHE A 9 -32.25 19.71 -20.01
N ILE A 10 -32.32 18.54 -19.34
CA ILE A 10 -31.81 18.38 -17.98
C ILE A 10 -30.27 18.28 -18.08
N PHE A 11 -29.63 19.42 -17.82
CA PHE A 11 -28.18 19.49 -17.65
C PHE A 11 -27.80 18.84 -16.32
N THR A 12 -27.48 17.54 -16.37
CA THR A 12 -26.93 16.83 -15.22
C THR A 12 -25.50 17.32 -14.99
N THR A 13 -25.33 18.29 -14.10
CA THR A 13 -24.02 18.72 -13.62
C THR A 13 -23.39 17.56 -12.85
N MET A 14 -22.51 16.81 -13.50
CA MET A 14 -21.58 15.92 -12.83
C MET A 14 -20.69 16.77 -11.91
N LEU A 15 -21.00 16.77 -10.63
CA LEU A 15 -20.11 17.24 -9.60
C LEU A 15 -18.89 16.30 -9.61
N ILE A 16 -17.84 16.74 -10.30
CA ILE A 16 -16.51 16.15 -10.15
C ILE A 16 -16.10 16.44 -8.71
N SER A 17 -16.36 15.46 -7.83
CA SER A 17 -15.84 15.45 -6.47
C SER A 17 -14.34 15.32 -6.57
N CYS A 18 -13.66 16.45 -6.65
CA CYS A 18 -12.22 16.53 -6.48
C CYS A 18 -11.97 16.17 -5.01
N SER A 19 -11.65 14.92 -4.75
CA SER A 19 -11.24 14.44 -3.43
C SER A 19 -10.03 15.28 -3.00
N LYS A 20 -10.27 16.34 -2.23
CA LYS A 20 -9.22 17.03 -1.47
C LYS A 20 -8.56 15.95 -0.63
N LYS A 21 -7.29 15.67 -0.91
CA LYS A 21 -6.44 14.87 -0.04
C LYS A 21 -6.40 15.62 1.30
N GLU A 22 -7.28 15.24 2.24
CA GLU A 22 -7.26 15.81 3.58
C GLU A 22 -5.83 15.63 4.09
N ASN A 23 -5.24 16.73 4.53
CA ASN A 23 -3.94 16.70 5.21
C ASN A 23 -4.15 16.02 6.56
N TYR A 24 -4.00 14.69 6.57
CA TYR A 24 -4.05 13.92 7.80
C TYR A 24 -2.85 14.30 8.67
N GLU A 25 -3.12 14.74 9.89
CA GLU A 25 -2.07 15.13 10.83
C GLU A 25 -1.65 13.93 11.68
N LEU A 26 -0.40 13.49 11.47
CA LEU A 26 0.19 12.42 12.26
C LEU A 26 0.46 12.90 13.68
N SER A 27 0.30 12.02 14.67
CA SER A 27 0.74 12.27 16.04
C SER A 27 2.24 12.59 16.08
N LYS A 28 2.65 13.34 17.09
CA LYS A 28 4.07 13.72 17.26
C LYS A 28 4.99 12.51 17.28
N GLN A 29 4.59 11.42 17.94
CA GLN A 29 5.39 10.21 18.05
C GLN A 29 5.51 9.49 16.71
N THR A 30 4.40 9.29 16.00
CA THR A 30 4.39 8.68 14.67
C THR A 30 5.23 9.49 13.69
N LYS A 31 5.11 10.82 13.71
CA LYS A 31 5.87 11.72 12.84
C LYS A 31 7.37 11.56 13.01
N LEU A 32 7.87 11.48 14.25
CA LEU A 32 9.29 11.28 14.54
C LEU A 32 9.79 9.94 13.97
N VAL A 33 9.05 8.86 14.19
CA VAL A 33 9.44 7.53 13.69
C VAL A 33 9.42 7.49 12.16
N VAL A 34 8.44 8.13 11.52
CA VAL A 34 8.34 8.22 10.06
C VAL A 34 9.50 9.02 9.48
N GLU A 35 9.93 10.09 10.14
CA GLU A 35 11.10 10.84 9.75
C GLU A 35 12.37 9.97 9.81
N GLU A 36 12.60 9.27 10.94
CA GLU A 36 13.71 8.31 11.06
C GLU A 36 13.70 7.23 9.97
N LEU A 37 12.52 6.63 9.68
CA LEU A 37 12.35 5.63 8.63
C LEU A 37 12.60 6.19 7.22
N SER A 38 12.28 7.44 7.00
CA SER A 38 12.40 8.10 5.69
C SER A 38 13.86 8.25 5.23
N HIS A 39 14.81 8.13 6.14
CA HIS A 39 16.24 8.13 5.84
C HIS A 39 16.79 6.74 5.51
N ASP A 40 16.04 5.68 5.77
CA ASP A 40 16.46 4.33 5.43
C ASP A 40 16.15 4.02 3.96
N SER A 41 16.97 3.16 3.37
CA SER A 41 16.80 2.72 1.97
C SER A 41 16.55 1.22 1.83
N ILE A 42 16.70 0.46 2.91
CA ILE A 42 16.65 -1.00 2.90
C ILE A 42 15.69 -1.51 3.96
N ILE A 43 14.69 -2.29 3.55
CA ILE A 43 13.78 -3.01 4.43
C ILE A 43 14.52 -4.21 5.05
N PHE A 44 14.17 -4.54 6.29
CA PHE A 44 14.75 -5.63 7.09
C PHE A 44 16.24 -5.49 7.40
N SER A 45 16.85 -4.32 7.21
CA SER A 45 18.11 -4.03 7.91
C SER A 45 17.86 -3.93 9.42
N SER A 46 18.86 -4.21 10.25
CA SER A 46 18.72 -4.14 11.72
C SER A 46 18.22 -2.77 12.19
N GLY A 47 18.69 -1.70 11.56
CA GLY A 47 18.27 -0.33 11.87
C GLY A 47 16.82 -0.05 11.50
N SER A 48 16.42 -0.39 10.28
CA SER A 48 15.05 -0.16 9.80
C SER A 48 14.03 -1.05 10.51
N TRP A 49 14.43 -2.28 10.91
CA TRP A 49 13.56 -3.18 11.67
C TRP A 49 13.20 -2.62 13.06
N ASN A 50 14.16 -2.07 13.78
CA ASN A 50 13.88 -1.45 15.08
C ASN A 50 12.95 -0.25 14.96
N LYS A 51 13.07 0.56 13.90
CA LYS A 51 12.17 1.67 13.62
C LYS A 51 10.77 1.18 13.23
N TYR A 52 10.67 0.08 12.48
CA TYR A 52 9.39 -0.58 12.20
C TYR A 52 8.68 -1.02 13.48
N LEU A 53 9.39 -1.64 14.42
CA LEU A 53 8.80 -2.05 15.70
C LEU A 53 8.30 -0.85 16.51
N LYS A 54 9.03 0.28 16.49
CA LYS A 54 8.56 1.54 17.07
C LYS A 54 7.27 2.02 16.36
N LEU A 55 7.24 2.05 15.02
CA LEU A 55 6.08 2.45 14.24
C LEU A 55 4.85 1.61 14.60
N LEU A 56 5.01 0.29 14.65
CA LEU A 56 3.96 -0.66 15.03
C LEU A 56 3.39 -0.38 16.42
N GLY A 57 4.23 0.08 17.36
CA GLY A 57 3.83 0.37 18.73
C GLY A 57 3.14 1.72 18.91
N VAL A 58 3.53 2.76 18.13
CA VAL A 58 3.05 4.13 18.35
C VAL A 58 1.95 4.56 17.38
N ALA A 59 1.93 4.03 16.15
CA ALA A 59 0.99 4.49 15.14
C ALA A 59 -0.40 3.88 15.32
N SER A 60 -1.43 4.72 15.21
CA SER A 60 -2.82 4.26 15.12
C SER A 60 -3.09 3.56 13.78
N THR A 61 -4.21 2.85 13.69
CA THR A 61 -4.62 2.20 12.43
C THR A 61 -4.85 3.24 11.33
N GLU A 62 -5.45 4.37 11.66
CA GLU A 62 -5.74 5.48 10.73
C GLU A 62 -4.45 6.11 10.22
N GLU A 63 -3.47 6.33 11.11
CA GLU A 63 -2.14 6.81 10.73
C GLU A 63 -1.44 5.84 9.79
N LEU A 64 -1.50 4.54 10.08
CA LEU A 64 -0.91 3.50 9.22
C LEU A 64 -1.58 3.46 7.84
N ILE A 65 -2.91 3.58 7.76
CA ILE A 65 -3.64 3.67 6.49
C ILE A 65 -3.15 4.88 5.69
N TYR A 66 -3.05 6.05 6.31
CA TYR A 66 -2.53 7.25 5.67
C TYR A 66 -1.08 7.04 5.17
N LEU A 67 -0.23 6.41 5.98
CA LEU A 67 1.17 6.16 5.66
C LEU A 67 1.39 5.15 4.51
N THR A 68 0.41 4.31 4.18
CA THR A 68 0.51 3.46 2.98
C THR A 68 0.61 4.25 1.68
N SER A 69 0.21 5.53 1.69
CA SER A 69 0.34 6.46 0.56
C SER A 69 1.49 7.47 0.73
N HIS A 70 2.40 7.25 1.68
CA HIS A 70 3.52 8.15 1.93
C HIS A 70 4.48 8.22 0.74
N LYS A 71 5.13 9.40 0.53
CA LYS A 71 6.07 9.62 -0.58
C LYS A 71 7.28 8.68 -0.60
N LYS A 72 7.70 8.16 0.57
CA LYS A 72 8.84 7.25 0.69
C LYS A 72 8.37 5.79 0.62
N PRO A 73 8.89 4.97 -0.34
CA PRO A 73 8.51 3.57 -0.51
C PRO A 73 8.66 2.73 0.76
N ILE A 74 9.75 2.90 1.49
CA ILE A 74 10.01 2.15 2.73
C ILE A 74 8.96 2.39 3.81
N VAL A 75 8.48 3.64 3.95
CA VAL A 75 7.41 3.98 4.91
C VAL A 75 6.10 3.30 4.51
N ARG A 76 5.77 3.29 3.20
CA ARG A 76 4.56 2.59 2.70
C ARG A 76 4.60 1.10 2.99
N CYS A 77 5.74 0.46 2.75
CA CYS A 77 5.92 -0.97 2.99
C CYS A 77 5.76 -1.30 4.48
N TYR A 78 6.42 -0.58 5.37
CA TYR A 78 6.32 -0.82 6.80
C TYR A 78 4.96 -0.45 7.40
N ALA A 79 4.29 0.58 6.88
CA ALA A 79 2.91 0.88 7.27
C ALA A 79 1.96 -0.26 6.88
N PHE A 80 2.15 -0.85 5.69
CA PHE A 80 1.38 -2.00 5.24
C PHE A 80 1.64 -3.24 6.11
N ASP A 81 2.91 -3.54 6.43
CA ASP A 81 3.26 -4.64 7.34
C ASP A 81 2.67 -4.45 8.74
N ALA A 82 2.68 -3.22 9.25
CA ALA A 82 2.08 -2.91 10.55
C ALA A 82 0.56 -3.13 10.54
N LEU A 83 -0.13 -2.80 9.44
CA LEU A 83 -1.55 -3.10 9.27
C LEU A 83 -1.80 -4.63 9.17
N CYS A 84 -0.91 -5.37 8.51
CA CYS A 84 -0.95 -6.84 8.51
C CYS A 84 -0.81 -7.39 9.94
N ALA A 85 0.17 -6.91 10.70
CA ALA A 85 0.41 -7.33 12.08
C ALA A 85 -0.73 -6.96 13.04
N LYS A 86 -1.44 -5.86 12.79
CA LYS A 86 -2.63 -5.44 13.53
C LYS A 86 -3.93 -6.12 13.05
N ASP A 87 -3.85 -7.05 12.10
CA ASP A 87 -5.03 -7.73 11.54
C ASP A 87 -6.09 -6.76 10.98
N TYR A 88 -5.66 -5.74 10.24
CA TYR A 88 -6.60 -4.79 9.67
C TYR A 88 -7.51 -5.45 8.62
N PRO A 89 -8.86 -5.42 8.80
CA PRO A 89 -9.78 -6.23 7.99
C PRO A 89 -9.83 -5.83 6.51
N LYS A 90 -9.52 -4.56 6.19
CA LYS A 90 -9.53 -4.05 4.80
C LYS A 90 -8.14 -4.00 4.16
N ILE A 91 -7.20 -4.79 4.67
CA ILE A 91 -5.81 -4.79 4.17
C ILE A 91 -5.71 -5.12 2.67
N ARG A 92 -6.61 -5.97 2.16
CA ARG A 92 -6.67 -6.30 0.73
C ARG A 92 -7.14 -5.12 -0.13
N GLU A 93 -8.07 -4.28 0.37
CA GLU A 93 -8.51 -3.07 -0.32
C GLU A 93 -7.33 -2.10 -0.48
N ILE A 94 -6.52 -1.96 0.58
CA ILE A 94 -5.29 -1.15 0.53
C ILE A 94 -4.33 -1.73 -0.51
N PHE A 95 -4.07 -3.04 -0.51
CA PHE A 95 -3.24 -3.66 -1.53
C PHE A 95 -3.74 -3.36 -2.95
N TYR A 96 -5.04 -3.52 -3.22
CA TYR A 96 -5.60 -3.26 -4.54
C TYR A 96 -5.53 -1.78 -4.94
N SER A 97 -5.60 -0.84 -3.99
CA SER A 97 -5.40 0.59 -4.28
C SER A 97 -3.97 0.91 -4.75
N HIS A 98 -3.01 0.06 -4.40
CA HIS A 98 -1.61 0.13 -4.83
C HIS A 98 -1.25 -0.81 -5.99
N GLU A 99 -2.21 -1.50 -6.60
CA GLU A 99 -1.94 -2.47 -7.68
C GLU A 99 -1.20 -1.85 -8.87
N ASN A 100 -1.40 -0.57 -9.12
CA ASN A 100 -0.76 0.19 -10.20
C ASN A 100 0.56 0.87 -9.79
N ASP A 101 1.01 0.70 -8.56
CA ASP A 101 2.29 1.24 -8.08
C ASP A 101 3.47 0.41 -8.63
N THR A 102 3.84 0.70 -9.87
CA THR A 102 4.81 -0.08 -10.65
C THR A 102 6.15 0.61 -10.84
N ILE A 103 6.28 1.86 -10.38
CA ILE A 103 7.44 2.69 -10.65
C ILE A 103 8.40 2.66 -9.47
N GLU A 104 7.87 2.72 -8.26
CA GLU A 104 8.69 2.84 -7.07
C GLU A 104 9.07 1.48 -6.49
N SER A 105 10.36 1.36 -6.20
CA SER A 105 10.96 0.15 -5.64
C SER A 105 11.66 0.43 -4.32
N VAL A 106 11.76 -0.61 -3.51
CA VAL A 106 12.45 -0.59 -2.24
C VAL A 106 13.48 -1.73 -2.23
N ALA A 107 14.65 -1.49 -1.63
CA ALA A 107 15.61 -2.54 -1.41
C ALA A 107 15.17 -3.41 -0.22
N VAL A 108 15.24 -4.72 -0.38
CA VAL A 108 14.88 -5.71 0.64
C VAL A 108 16.14 -6.52 0.97
N SER A 109 16.42 -6.70 2.25
CA SER A 109 17.50 -7.56 2.72
C SER A 109 16.94 -8.84 3.34
N ALA A 110 17.45 -10.00 2.90
CA ALA A 110 17.14 -11.29 3.47
C ALA A 110 18.47 -12.04 3.70
N GLY A 111 19.02 -11.87 4.90
CA GLY A 111 20.40 -12.32 5.18
C GLY A 111 21.40 -11.54 4.32
N ASP A 112 22.22 -12.26 3.57
CA ASP A 112 23.24 -11.68 2.68
C ASP A 112 22.67 -11.25 1.31
N ILE A 113 21.43 -11.61 1.01
CA ILE A 113 20.79 -11.28 -0.27
C ILE A 113 20.17 -9.89 -0.17
N ARG A 114 20.53 -9.02 -1.12
CA ARG A 114 19.89 -7.71 -1.32
C ARG A 114 19.24 -7.69 -2.68
N ASP A 115 17.94 -7.49 -2.72
CA ASP A 115 17.15 -7.39 -3.96
C ASP A 115 16.29 -6.13 -3.94
N ARG A 116 15.77 -5.74 -5.09
CA ARG A 116 14.81 -4.63 -5.21
C ARG A 116 13.44 -5.18 -5.54
N SER A 117 12.47 -4.77 -4.74
CA SER A 117 11.07 -5.12 -4.95
C SER A 117 10.25 -3.86 -5.26
N LEU A 118 9.33 -3.95 -6.21
CA LEU A 118 8.31 -2.92 -6.38
C LEU A 118 7.43 -2.89 -5.13
N VAL A 119 6.97 -1.70 -4.73
CA VAL A 119 6.11 -1.53 -3.54
C VAL A 119 4.89 -2.44 -3.59
N ARG A 120 4.20 -2.50 -4.73
CA ARG A 120 3.05 -3.41 -4.89
C ARG A 120 3.42 -4.89 -4.74
N THR A 121 4.60 -5.30 -5.26
CA THR A 121 5.07 -6.69 -5.15
C THR A 121 5.38 -7.03 -3.70
N TYR A 122 6.00 -6.10 -2.99
CA TYR A 122 6.23 -6.22 -1.55
C TYR A 122 4.92 -6.40 -0.79
N MET A 123 3.94 -5.50 -0.99
CA MET A 123 2.62 -5.59 -0.35
C MET A 123 1.88 -6.89 -0.70
N PHE A 124 2.00 -7.35 -1.96
CA PHE A 124 1.43 -8.63 -2.38
C PHE A 124 2.05 -9.81 -1.61
N LEU A 125 3.38 -9.84 -1.50
CA LEU A 125 4.09 -10.90 -0.77
C LEU A 125 3.83 -10.84 0.74
N ALA A 126 3.60 -9.66 1.32
CA ALA A 126 3.17 -9.51 2.71
C ALA A 126 1.80 -10.17 3.01
N LEU A 127 0.98 -10.43 1.97
CA LEU A 127 -0.28 -11.18 2.08
C LEU A 127 -0.17 -12.64 1.63
N HIS A 128 1.05 -13.18 1.59
CA HIS A 128 1.29 -14.57 1.18
C HIS A 128 0.55 -15.57 2.08
N PRO A 129 -0.10 -16.62 1.52
CA PRO A 129 -0.97 -17.53 2.28
C PRO A 129 -0.29 -18.30 3.42
N VAL A 130 1.03 -18.45 3.37
CA VAL A 130 1.79 -19.21 4.40
C VAL A 130 2.54 -18.28 5.34
N THR A 131 3.25 -17.25 4.80
CA THR A 131 4.20 -16.45 5.57
C THR A 131 3.63 -15.17 6.16
N SER A 132 2.45 -14.72 5.70
CA SER A 132 1.83 -13.50 6.24
C SER A 132 1.39 -13.68 7.69
N SER A 133 1.63 -12.66 8.49
CA SER A 133 1.12 -12.53 9.86
C SER A 133 -0.38 -12.22 9.92
N SER A 134 -0.95 -11.64 8.86
CA SER A 134 -2.34 -11.23 8.83
C SER A 134 -3.29 -12.42 8.69
N LYS A 135 -4.37 -12.42 9.46
CA LYS A 135 -5.49 -13.36 9.27
C LYS A 135 -6.31 -13.09 8.00
N TYR A 136 -6.19 -11.88 7.42
CA TYR A 136 -6.85 -11.49 6.17
C TYR A 136 -5.98 -11.69 4.92
N LYS A 137 -4.92 -12.49 5.03
CA LYS A 137 -4.06 -12.89 3.91
C LYS A 137 -4.83 -13.60 2.80
N PHE A 138 -4.24 -13.70 1.63
CA PHE A 138 -4.82 -14.47 0.53
C PHE A 138 -4.84 -15.97 0.85
N SER A 139 -5.87 -16.67 0.38
CA SER A 139 -5.82 -18.12 0.23
C SER A 139 -4.88 -18.50 -0.93
N ARG A 140 -4.39 -19.73 -0.98
CA ARG A 140 -3.58 -20.21 -2.12
C ARG A 140 -4.31 -20.07 -3.46
N LYS A 141 -5.63 -20.29 -3.46
CA LYS A 141 -6.49 -20.19 -4.66
C LYS A 141 -6.54 -18.75 -5.21
N GLU A 142 -6.57 -17.76 -4.33
CA GLU A 142 -6.55 -16.33 -4.71
C GLU A 142 -5.14 -15.85 -5.07
N PHE A 143 -4.13 -16.29 -4.32
CA PHE A 143 -2.74 -15.85 -4.49
C PHE A 143 -2.14 -16.29 -5.82
N ASN A 144 -2.30 -17.56 -6.21
CA ASN A 144 -1.64 -18.14 -7.38
C ASN A 144 -1.94 -17.42 -8.71
N PRO A 145 -3.18 -17.02 -9.03
CA PRO A 145 -3.47 -16.25 -10.25
C PRO A 145 -2.80 -14.87 -10.25
N ILE A 146 -2.82 -14.18 -9.09
CA ILE A 146 -2.21 -12.85 -8.94
C ILE A 146 -0.68 -12.97 -9.09
N PHE A 147 -0.09 -13.97 -8.44
CA PHE A 147 1.33 -14.27 -8.58
C PHE A 147 1.74 -14.49 -10.04
N LYS A 148 1.01 -15.33 -10.77
CA LYS A 148 1.26 -15.56 -12.21
C LYS A 148 1.15 -14.27 -13.02
N LYS A 149 0.18 -13.40 -12.73
CA LYS A 149 0.01 -12.10 -13.39
C LYS A 149 1.22 -11.19 -13.20
N TYR A 150 1.78 -11.13 -11.98
CA TYR A 150 2.89 -10.25 -11.67
C TYR A 150 4.24 -10.79 -12.13
N TYR A 151 4.51 -12.08 -11.98
CA TYR A 151 5.78 -12.70 -12.35
C TYR A 151 5.93 -13.04 -13.84
N LYS A 152 4.84 -13.24 -14.60
CA LYS A 152 4.92 -13.37 -16.07
C LYS A 152 5.49 -12.12 -16.75
N ARG A 153 5.41 -10.95 -16.11
CA ARG A 153 5.97 -9.69 -16.65
C ARG A 153 7.47 -9.54 -16.38
N ILE A 154 8.07 -10.39 -15.56
CA ILE A 154 9.48 -10.33 -15.15
C ILE A 154 10.34 -11.27 -16.00
N GLN A 155 9.75 -12.26 -16.68
CA GLN A 155 10.48 -13.12 -17.59
C GLN A 155 10.87 -12.32 -18.84
N PRO A 156 12.18 -12.21 -19.19
CA PRO A 156 12.58 -11.61 -20.45
C PRO A 156 11.89 -12.39 -21.58
N LYS A 157 11.33 -11.67 -22.55
CA LYS A 157 10.89 -12.30 -23.80
C LYS A 157 12.15 -12.83 -24.49
N ASN A 158 12.34 -14.15 -24.48
CA ASN A 158 13.29 -14.82 -25.35
C ASN A 158 12.94 -14.55 -26.82
#